data_ef9ac1d1e725b446f93aa9f3a8fb8355
#
_entry.id   ef9ac1d1e725b446f93aa9f3a8fb8355
#
_cell.length_a   1.000
_cell.length_b   1.000
_cell.length_c   1.000
_cell.angle_alpha   90.00
_cell.angle_beta   90.00
_cell.angle_gamma   90.00
#
_symmetry.space_group_name_H-M   'P 1'
#
loop_
_entity.id
_entity.type
_entity.pdbx_description
1 polymer ?
#
loop_
_entity_poly.entity_id
_entity_poly.type
_entity_poly.pdbx_seq_one_letter_code
_entity_poly.pdbx_strand_id
1 'polypeptide(L)'
;EAEPHSTTVGPVNGVAGVNPANLRRWFDKRVDGFGDDPTFEQIQGGHSNLTFTVRDGSGRRWVLRRPPLGHVLATAHDMAREHRVISALADSDVPVPTVVGLCEDTTVNGAPFYVMEFVDGIVVRDVATAATLPIKIRERMGRSLVEVLGRLHSVDVDAVGLGNLGRRDGYIERQLKRWRAQFEQSTTREVPRVLEVHETLVARIPPQQGVGIVHGDYRIDNTIMTGDGEIAAVLDW
;
A
#
# COMPACT_ATOMS: atom_id res chain seq x y z
N GLU A 1 24.46 -27.56 -34.24
CA GLU A 1 24.54 -26.84 -32.93
C GLU A 1 23.12 -26.65 -32.45
N ALA A 2 22.75 -27.32 -31.39
CA ALA A 2 21.39 -27.32 -30.81
C ALA A 2 21.37 -26.29 -29.71
N GLU A 3 20.43 -25.33 -29.78
CA GLU A 3 20.17 -24.39 -28.70
C GLU A 3 19.57 -25.09 -27.47
N PRO A 4 19.92 -24.70 -26.26
CA PRO A 4 19.35 -25.28 -25.05
C PRO A 4 17.92 -24.79 -24.85
N HIS A 5 16.97 -25.71 -24.92
CA HIS A 5 15.58 -25.49 -24.53
C HIS A 5 15.50 -25.08 -23.05
N SER A 6 15.19 -23.82 -22.82
CA SER A 6 14.75 -23.33 -21.51
C SER A 6 13.41 -23.98 -21.17
N THR A 7 13.41 -24.95 -20.30
CA THR A 7 12.22 -25.57 -19.73
C THR A 7 11.58 -24.58 -18.74
N THR A 8 10.67 -23.75 -19.23
CA THR A 8 9.73 -23.01 -18.38
C THR A 8 8.76 -24.03 -17.79
N VAL A 9 9.02 -24.47 -16.58
CA VAL A 9 8.05 -25.23 -15.78
C VAL A 9 6.89 -24.30 -15.47
N GLY A 10 5.77 -24.46 -16.17
CA GLY A 10 4.52 -23.75 -15.90
C GLY A 10 3.95 -24.16 -14.53
N PRO A 11 3.15 -23.33 -13.88
CA PRO A 11 2.65 -23.59 -12.54
C PRO A 11 1.67 -24.75 -12.53
N VAL A 12 2.04 -25.80 -11.85
CA VAL A 12 1.12 -26.87 -11.44
C VAL A 12 0.30 -26.30 -10.27
N ASN A 13 -0.99 -26.04 -10.48
CA ASN A 13 -1.96 -25.54 -9.50
C ASN A 13 -1.56 -24.21 -8.78
N GLY A 14 -1.08 -23.21 -9.50
CA GLY A 14 -0.52 -22.03 -8.86
C GLY A 14 -1.23 -20.74 -9.20
N VAL A 15 -1.52 -19.95 -8.19
CA VAL A 15 -1.89 -18.53 -8.33
C VAL A 15 -0.69 -17.77 -8.90
N ALA A 16 -0.88 -17.05 -10.00
CA ALA A 16 0.20 -16.29 -10.64
C ALA A 16 0.89 -15.33 -9.65
N GLY A 17 2.22 -15.39 -9.59
CA GLY A 17 3.00 -14.57 -8.66
C GLY A 17 3.18 -15.16 -7.26
N VAL A 18 2.81 -16.42 -7.04
CA VAL A 18 2.96 -17.13 -5.78
C VAL A 18 3.79 -18.40 -5.99
N ASN A 19 4.80 -18.60 -5.14
CA ASN A 19 5.51 -19.87 -5.01
C ASN A 19 5.14 -20.52 -3.66
N PRO A 20 4.12 -21.40 -3.62
CA PRO A 20 3.57 -21.91 -2.36
C PRO A 20 4.59 -22.62 -1.49
N ALA A 21 5.46 -23.44 -2.08
CA ALA A 21 6.45 -24.22 -1.34
C ALA A 21 7.53 -23.35 -0.67
N ASN A 22 7.99 -22.30 -1.35
CA ASN A 22 8.98 -21.39 -0.79
C ASN A 22 8.34 -20.46 0.24
N LEU A 23 7.13 -19.96 -0.04
CA LEU A 23 6.38 -19.14 0.90
C LEU A 23 6.06 -19.90 2.18
N ARG A 24 5.64 -21.20 2.08
CA ARG A 24 5.43 -22.06 3.24
C ARG A 24 6.66 -22.03 4.15
N ARG A 25 7.86 -22.29 3.60
CA ARG A 25 9.13 -22.27 4.36
C ARG A 25 9.47 -20.89 4.94
N TRP A 26 9.07 -19.82 4.25
CA TRP A 26 9.26 -18.47 4.73
C TRP A 26 8.35 -18.16 5.93
N PHE A 27 7.09 -18.59 5.89
CA PHE A 27 6.10 -18.46 6.97
C PHE A 27 6.51 -19.28 8.19
N ASP A 28 6.91 -20.55 8.00
CA ASP A 28 7.34 -21.46 9.08
C ASP A 28 8.46 -20.85 9.96
N LYS A 29 9.29 -19.98 9.39
CA LYS A 29 10.37 -19.30 10.10
C LYS A 29 9.96 -18.04 10.85
N ARG A 30 8.78 -17.50 10.59
CA ARG A 30 8.36 -16.16 11.06
C ARG A 30 7.04 -16.16 11.82
N VAL A 31 6.25 -17.18 11.62
CA VAL A 31 4.93 -17.29 12.26
C VAL A 31 4.91 -18.55 13.10
N ASP A 32 4.91 -18.37 14.40
CA ASP A 32 4.88 -19.50 15.34
C ASP A 32 3.61 -20.34 15.12
N GLY A 33 3.82 -21.66 14.96
CA GLY A 33 2.74 -22.60 14.72
C GLY A 33 1.97 -22.33 13.42
N PHE A 34 2.64 -21.86 12.34
CA PHE A 34 2.02 -21.75 11.03
C PHE A 34 1.45 -23.12 10.60
N GLY A 35 0.15 -23.15 10.29
CA GLY A 35 -0.55 -24.39 10.00
C GLY A 35 -0.19 -25.00 8.64
N ASP A 36 -0.54 -26.27 8.48
CA ASP A 36 -0.35 -27.01 7.23
C ASP A 36 -1.24 -26.47 6.09
N ASP A 37 -0.92 -26.86 4.86
CA ASP A 37 -1.71 -26.63 3.64
C ASP A 37 -2.17 -25.17 3.42
N PRO A 38 -1.24 -24.17 3.40
CA PRO A 38 -1.63 -22.79 3.21
C PRO A 38 -2.23 -22.58 1.82
N THR A 39 -3.33 -21.82 1.78
CA THR A 39 -3.97 -21.37 0.55
C THR A 39 -3.65 -19.92 0.27
N PHE A 40 -3.58 -19.55 -1.02
CA PHE A 40 -3.27 -18.21 -1.49
C PHE A 40 -4.36 -17.78 -2.46
N GLU A 41 -5.05 -16.69 -2.14
CA GLU A 41 -6.13 -16.14 -2.96
C GLU A 41 -5.84 -14.69 -3.30
N GLN A 42 -5.84 -14.34 -4.58
CA GLN A 42 -5.61 -12.96 -4.99
C GLN A 42 -6.80 -12.08 -4.63
N ILE A 43 -6.54 -10.99 -3.92
CA ILE A 43 -7.54 -9.93 -3.64
C ILE A 43 -7.68 -9.08 -4.89
N GLN A 44 -8.89 -9.10 -5.48
CA GLN A 44 -9.22 -8.31 -6.66
C GLN A 44 -9.40 -6.82 -6.30
N GLY A 45 -8.98 -5.91 -7.20
CA GLY A 45 -9.28 -4.47 -7.09
C GLY A 45 -8.10 -3.55 -6.74
N GLY A 46 -6.87 -4.08 -6.57
CA GLY A 46 -5.65 -3.25 -6.54
C GLY A 46 -5.11 -3.02 -7.95
N HIS A 47 -4.80 -1.76 -8.32
CA HIS A 47 -4.30 -1.45 -9.66
C HIS A 47 -2.77 -1.46 -9.77
N SER A 48 -2.05 -1.40 -8.65
CA SER A 48 -0.59 -1.20 -8.64
C SER A 48 0.19 -2.43 -8.17
N ASN A 49 -0.18 -3.02 -7.04
CA ASN A 49 0.50 -4.17 -6.44
C ASN A 49 -0.40 -5.40 -6.42
N LEU A 50 0.19 -6.59 -6.52
CA LEU A 50 -0.53 -7.83 -6.29
C LEU A 50 -0.65 -8.08 -4.79
N THR A 51 -1.88 -8.30 -4.34
CA THR A 51 -2.22 -8.55 -2.94
C THR A 51 -2.91 -9.92 -2.84
N PHE A 52 -2.49 -10.73 -1.89
CA PHE A 52 -3.03 -12.07 -1.68
C PHE A 52 -3.43 -12.26 -0.24
N THR A 53 -4.59 -12.88 -0.01
CA THR A 53 -4.90 -13.48 1.28
C THR A 53 -4.14 -14.79 1.38
N VAL A 54 -3.44 -14.98 2.48
CA VAL A 54 -2.81 -16.25 2.87
C VAL A 54 -3.61 -16.80 4.03
N ARG A 55 -4.08 -18.05 3.90
CA ARG A 55 -4.80 -18.74 4.98
C ARG A 55 -4.11 -20.06 5.27
N ASP A 56 -3.78 -20.33 6.52
CA ASP A 56 -3.23 -21.63 6.94
C ASP A 56 -4.34 -22.66 7.26
N GLY A 57 -3.95 -23.90 7.45
CA GLY A 57 -4.88 -24.98 7.78
C GLY A 57 -5.60 -24.82 9.12
N SER A 58 -5.13 -23.94 10.01
CA SER A 58 -5.82 -23.58 11.25
C SER A 58 -6.88 -22.47 11.05
N GLY A 59 -6.92 -21.86 9.86
CA GLY A 59 -7.84 -20.78 9.53
C GLY A 59 -7.32 -19.38 9.83
N ARG A 60 -6.10 -19.22 10.36
CA ARG A 60 -5.47 -17.90 10.53
C ARG A 60 -5.18 -17.29 9.18
N ARG A 61 -5.22 -15.95 9.11
CA ARG A 61 -5.12 -15.21 7.85
C ARG A 61 -4.05 -14.11 7.91
N TRP A 62 -3.38 -13.95 6.79
CA TRP A 62 -2.42 -12.88 6.53
C TRP A 62 -2.66 -12.28 5.15
N VAL A 63 -2.02 -11.14 4.91
CA VAL A 63 -1.98 -10.51 3.59
C VAL A 63 -0.53 -10.45 3.13
N LEU A 64 -0.28 -10.99 1.92
CA LEU A 64 0.98 -10.87 1.22
C LEU A 64 0.86 -9.82 0.12
N ARG A 65 1.75 -8.83 0.10
CA ARG A 65 1.85 -7.84 -0.97
C ARG A 65 3.17 -7.96 -1.70
N ARG A 66 3.11 -7.86 -3.03
CA ARG A 66 4.26 -7.87 -3.91
C ARG A 66 4.05 -6.98 -5.14
N PRO A 67 5.10 -6.57 -5.86
CA PRO A 67 4.97 -5.90 -7.14
C PRO A 67 4.18 -6.74 -8.16
N PRO A 68 3.57 -6.11 -9.18
CA PRO A 68 2.91 -6.82 -10.27
C PRO A 68 3.89 -7.71 -11.04
N LEU A 69 3.35 -8.60 -11.86
CA LEU A 69 4.14 -9.46 -12.75
C LEU A 69 4.64 -8.66 -13.96
N GLY A 70 5.85 -8.94 -14.41
CA GLY A 70 6.47 -8.29 -15.57
C GLY A 70 7.53 -7.24 -15.20
N HIS A 71 8.00 -6.52 -16.21
CA HIS A 71 8.99 -5.45 -16.00
C HIS A 71 8.32 -4.21 -15.42
N VAL A 72 8.57 -3.95 -14.14
CA VAL A 72 8.08 -2.77 -13.44
C VAL A 72 9.27 -1.89 -13.07
N LEU A 73 9.11 -0.57 -13.19
CA LEU A 73 10.12 0.36 -12.69
C LEU A 73 10.29 0.13 -11.18
N ALA A 74 11.50 -0.22 -10.75
CA ALA A 74 11.82 -0.58 -9.37
C ALA A 74 11.41 0.51 -8.33
N THR A 75 11.27 1.75 -8.78
CA THR A 75 10.89 2.88 -7.94
C THR A 75 9.37 3.05 -7.76
N ALA A 76 8.54 2.35 -8.55
CA ALA A 76 7.09 2.52 -8.52
C ALA A 76 6.39 1.58 -7.51
N HIS A 77 7.08 0.52 -7.06
CA HIS A 77 6.51 -0.54 -6.22
C HIS A 77 7.53 -0.95 -5.15
N ASP A 78 7.84 -0.02 -4.25
CA ASP A 78 8.85 -0.21 -3.21
C ASP A 78 8.23 -0.89 -1.97
N MET A 79 8.27 -2.23 -1.96
CA MET A 79 7.78 -3.04 -0.85
C MET A 79 8.51 -2.75 0.47
N ALA A 80 9.79 -2.42 0.40
CA ALA A 80 10.57 -2.09 1.58
C ALA A 80 10.12 -0.74 2.18
N ARG A 81 9.77 0.23 1.33
CA ARG A 81 9.22 1.50 1.78
C ARG A 81 7.86 1.33 2.44
N GLU A 82 6.92 0.61 1.81
CA GLU A 82 5.59 0.35 2.40
C GLU A 82 5.72 -0.36 3.75
N HIS A 83 6.49 -1.45 3.80
CA HIS A 83 6.78 -2.18 5.03
C HIS A 83 7.36 -1.27 6.10
N ARG A 84 8.34 -0.42 5.75
CA ARG A 84 8.99 0.50 6.69
C ARG A 84 8.01 1.49 7.29
N VAL A 85 7.11 2.08 6.48
CA VAL A 85 6.12 3.04 6.96
C VAL A 85 5.13 2.36 7.92
N ILE A 86 4.58 1.21 7.54
CA ILE A 86 3.64 0.46 8.37
C ILE A 86 4.32 0.05 9.70
N SER A 87 5.55 -0.48 9.65
CA SER A 87 6.30 -0.86 10.84
C SER A 87 6.55 0.32 11.78
N ALA A 88 6.89 1.49 11.24
CA ALA A 88 7.16 2.69 12.02
C ALA A 88 5.90 3.27 12.69
N LEU A 89 4.74 3.05 12.09
CA LEU A 89 3.46 3.51 12.64
C LEU A 89 2.82 2.53 13.62
N ALA A 90 3.37 1.31 13.78
CA ALA A 90 2.77 0.26 14.60
C ALA A 90 2.51 0.67 16.06
N ASP A 91 3.40 1.48 16.64
CA ASP A 91 3.31 1.97 18.03
C ASP A 91 2.70 3.38 18.11
N SER A 92 2.10 3.90 17.02
CA SER A 92 1.46 5.21 16.97
C SER A 92 -0.06 5.10 17.11
N ASP A 93 -0.75 6.25 17.24
CA ASP A 93 -2.22 6.31 17.25
C ASP A 93 -2.84 6.14 15.84
N VAL A 94 -2.04 5.89 14.81
CA VAL A 94 -2.51 5.63 13.45
C VAL A 94 -2.76 4.14 13.28
N PRO A 95 -3.99 3.70 13.03
CA PRO A 95 -4.28 2.29 12.84
C PRO A 95 -3.64 1.77 11.55
N VAL A 96 -2.76 0.78 11.68
CA VAL A 96 -2.10 0.08 10.57
C VAL A 96 -2.11 -1.43 10.83
N PRO A 97 -2.02 -2.27 9.81
CA PRO A 97 -1.90 -3.71 10.01
C PRO A 97 -0.59 -4.07 10.71
N THR A 98 -0.61 -5.08 11.58
CA THR A 98 0.62 -5.65 12.17
C THR A 98 1.46 -6.28 11.07
N VAL A 99 2.73 -5.88 10.94
CA VAL A 99 3.64 -6.50 9.96
C VAL A 99 4.26 -7.78 10.52
N VAL A 100 4.31 -8.81 9.68
CA VAL A 100 4.99 -10.09 9.97
C VAL A 100 6.45 -10.03 9.51
N GLY A 101 6.70 -9.40 8.36
CA GLY A 101 8.04 -9.21 7.87
C GLY A 101 8.13 -8.90 6.38
N LEU A 102 9.33 -8.45 5.98
CA LEU A 102 9.76 -8.17 4.62
C LEU A 102 10.66 -9.30 4.12
N CYS A 103 10.53 -9.64 2.85
CA CYS A 103 11.44 -10.54 2.13
C CYS A 103 11.97 -9.82 0.88
N GLU A 104 13.25 -9.50 0.88
CA GLU A 104 13.93 -8.89 -0.27
C GLU A 104 14.60 -9.95 -1.17
N ASP A 105 14.71 -11.18 -0.69
CA ASP A 105 15.24 -12.31 -1.46
C ASP A 105 14.26 -12.74 -2.54
N THR A 106 14.54 -12.36 -3.77
CA THR A 106 13.71 -12.67 -4.93
C THR A 106 13.66 -14.17 -5.27
N THR A 107 14.59 -14.98 -4.75
CA THR A 107 14.57 -16.44 -4.98
C THR A 107 13.40 -17.12 -4.26
N VAL A 108 12.84 -16.47 -3.23
CA VAL A 108 11.71 -17.00 -2.47
C VAL A 108 10.41 -16.94 -3.28
N ASN A 109 10.10 -15.81 -3.88
CA ASN A 109 8.81 -15.60 -4.56
C ASN A 109 8.90 -14.83 -5.89
N GLY A 110 10.06 -14.79 -6.52
CA GLY A 110 10.30 -14.12 -7.81
C GLY A 110 10.37 -12.60 -7.76
N ALA A 111 10.01 -11.99 -6.63
CA ALA A 111 10.11 -10.55 -6.37
C ALA A 111 10.13 -10.29 -4.85
N PRO A 112 10.60 -9.11 -4.40
CA PRO A 112 10.43 -8.70 -3.01
C PRO A 112 8.94 -8.69 -2.63
N PHE A 113 8.66 -9.01 -1.37
CA PHE A 113 7.29 -8.97 -0.83
C PHE A 113 7.32 -8.69 0.66
N TYR A 114 6.21 -8.22 1.20
CA TYR A 114 6.02 -8.20 2.64
C TYR A 114 4.70 -8.86 3.03
N VAL A 115 4.64 -9.28 4.29
CA VAL A 115 3.48 -9.93 4.87
C VAL A 115 3.03 -9.14 6.10
N MET A 116 1.73 -8.99 6.23
CA MET A 116 1.06 -8.38 7.38
C MET A 116 -0.11 -9.26 7.83
N GLU A 117 -0.59 -9.07 9.05
CA GLU A 117 -1.80 -9.71 9.53
C GLU A 117 -3.02 -9.26 8.72
N PHE A 118 -3.97 -10.15 8.58
CA PHE A 118 -5.24 -9.81 7.94
C PHE A 118 -6.11 -9.01 8.91
N VAL A 119 -6.53 -7.83 8.50
CA VAL A 119 -7.45 -6.99 9.26
C VAL A 119 -8.87 -7.24 8.77
N ASP A 120 -9.76 -7.63 9.69
CA ASP A 120 -11.19 -7.80 9.39
C ASP A 120 -11.89 -6.44 9.31
N GLY A 121 -12.77 -6.29 8.31
CA GLY A 121 -13.54 -5.06 8.17
C GLY A 121 -14.12 -4.87 6.77
N ILE A 122 -14.59 -3.66 6.52
CA ILE A 122 -15.25 -3.25 5.28
C ILE A 122 -14.34 -2.31 4.51
N VAL A 123 -14.04 -2.62 3.26
CA VAL A 123 -13.41 -1.69 2.31
C VAL A 123 -14.50 -1.05 1.46
N VAL A 124 -14.69 0.25 1.60
CA VAL A 124 -15.70 1.01 0.85
C VAL A 124 -15.10 1.48 -0.47
N ARG A 125 -15.25 0.68 -1.52
CA ARG A 125 -14.62 0.91 -2.83
C ARG A 125 -15.43 1.81 -3.75
N ASP A 126 -16.73 1.86 -3.55
CA ASP A 126 -17.65 2.57 -4.43
C ASP A 126 -18.93 3.03 -3.71
N VAL A 127 -19.72 3.82 -4.43
CA VAL A 127 -21.00 4.35 -3.93
C VAL A 127 -22.00 3.24 -3.63
N ALA A 128 -21.98 2.14 -4.39
CA ALA A 128 -22.90 1.02 -4.20
C ALA A 128 -22.62 0.33 -2.85
N THR A 129 -21.36 0.06 -2.55
CA THR A 129 -20.93 -0.44 -1.23
C THR A 129 -21.33 0.52 -0.11
N ALA A 130 -21.07 1.82 -0.28
CA ALA A 130 -21.45 2.82 0.71
C ALA A 130 -22.97 2.88 0.94
N ALA A 131 -23.77 2.70 -0.10
CA ALA A 131 -25.24 2.76 -0.02
C ALA A 131 -25.84 1.60 0.79
N THR A 132 -25.15 0.47 0.94
CA THR A 132 -25.59 -0.66 1.77
C THR A 132 -25.48 -0.37 3.27
N LEU A 133 -24.69 0.64 3.65
CA LEU A 133 -24.40 0.96 5.04
C LEU A 133 -25.42 1.98 5.60
N PRO A 134 -25.84 1.84 6.88
CA PRO A 134 -26.69 2.83 7.55
C PRO A 134 -26.05 4.22 7.53
N ILE A 135 -26.88 5.26 7.42
CA ILE A 135 -26.39 6.66 7.33
C ILE A 135 -25.49 7.05 8.51
N LYS A 136 -25.84 6.62 9.73
CA LYS A 136 -25.03 6.88 10.93
C LYS A 136 -23.63 6.27 10.87
N ILE A 137 -23.51 5.08 10.25
CA ILE A 137 -22.21 4.43 10.04
C ILE A 137 -21.39 5.23 9.03
N ARG A 138 -22.00 5.68 7.91
CA ARG A 138 -21.31 6.51 6.91
C ARG A 138 -20.85 7.85 7.50
N GLU A 139 -21.65 8.48 8.36
CA GLU A 139 -21.27 9.70 9.08
C GLU A 139 -20.08 9.44 10.02
N ARG A 140 -20.08 8.30 10.71
CA ARG A 140 -18.96 7.90 11.58
C ARG A 140 -17.70 7.63 10.79
N MET A 141 -17.79 6.92 9.67
CA MET A 141 -16.67 6.68 8.75
C MET A 141 -16.02 7.99 8.27
N GLY A 142 -16.83 8.96 7.83
CA GLY A 142 -16.32 10.27 7.42
C GLY A 142 -15.60 11.01 8.54
N ARG A 143 -16.09 10.91 9.76
CA ARG A 143 -15.48 11.51 10.96
C ARG A 143 -14.16 10.81 11.29
N SER A 144 -14.16 9.49 11.33
CA SER A 144 -12.97 8.67 11.60
C SER A 144 -11.86 8.92 10.59
N LEU A 145 -12.20 9.12 9.30
CA LEU A 145 -11.23 9.52 8.27
C LEU A 145 -10.49 10.80 8.65
N VAL A 146 -11.21 11.84 9.08
CA VAL A 146 -10.60 13.12 9.47
C VAL A 146 -9.79 12.99 10.75
N GLU A 147 -10.30 12.26 11.74
CA GLU A 147 -9.62 12.03 13.02
C GLU A 147 -8.28 11.29 12.82
N VAL A 148 -8.28 10.22 12.02
CA VAL A 148 -7.05 9.44 11.73
C VAL A 148 -6.07 10.23 10.87
N LEU A 149 -6.55 11.03 9.91
CA LEU A 149 -5.68 11.94 9.15
C LEU A 149 -5.00 12.95 10.08
N GLY A 150 -5.73 13.49 11.05
CA GLY A 150 -5.16 14.38 12.07
C GLY A 150 -4.08 13.69 12.89
N ARG A 151 -4.32 12.45 13.35
CA ARG A 151 -3.31 11.65 14.06
C ARG A 151 -2.07 11.41 13.19
N LEU A 152 -2.25 11.03 11.92
CA LEU A 152 -1.16 10.80 10.97
C LEU A 152 -0.28 12.04 10.81
N HIS A 153 -0.89 13.21 10.63
CA HIS A 153 -0.15 14.47 10.47
C HIS A 153 0.53 14.93 11.77
N SER A 154 0.10 14.42 12.93
CA SER A 154 0.67 14.72 14.25
C SER A 154 1.82 13.78 14.65
N VAL A 155 2.09 12.73 13.85
CA VAL A 155 3.20 11.80 14.12
C VAL A 155 4.53 12.54 14.03
N ASP A 156 5.34 12.43 15.09
CA ASP A 156 6.74 12.88 15.05
C ASP A 156 7.56 11.92 14.18
N VAL A 157 7.93 12.39 12.98
CA VAL A 157 8.63 11.58 11.97
C VAL A 157 10.01 11.09 12.44
N ASP A 158 10.67 11.82 13.34
CA ASP A 158 11.96 11.43 13.91
C ASP A 158 11.78 10.37 15.00
N ALA A 159 10.82 10.56 15.89
CA ALA A 159 10.52 9.63 16.95
C ALA A 159 10.14 8.24 16.43
N VAL A 160 9.39 8.15 15.31
CA VAL A 160 9.04 6.87 14.69
C VAL A 160 10.09 6.33 13.69
N GLY A 161 11.25 6.98 13.56
CA GLY A 161 12.34 6.51 12.69
C GLY A 161 12.13 6.75 11.19
N LEU A 162 11.22 7.65 10.80
CA LEU A 162 10.94 8.02 9.41
C LEU A 162 11.59 9.33 8.96
N GLY A 163 12.44 9.93 9.79
CA GLY A 163 13.06 11.23 9.53
C GLY A 163 13.86 11.34 8.23
N ASN A 164 14.30 10.21 7.67
CA ASN A 164 15.00 10.12 6.38
C ASN A 164 14.17 9.46 5.27
N LEU A 165 12.84 9.31 5.46
CA LEU A 165 11.94 8.72 4.45
C LEU A 165 11.88 9.56 3.16
N GLY A 166 12.07 10.87 3.28
CA GLY A 166 12.08 11.82 2.17
C GLY A 166 12.77 13.14 2.53
N ARG A 167 12.91 14.00 1.53
CA ARG A 167 13.45 15.34 1.74
C ARG A 167 12.41 16.21 2.45
N ARG A 168 12.78 16.83 3.56
CA ARG A 168 11.89 17.62 4.43
C ARG A 168 11.46 18.94 3.79
N ASP A 169 12.40 19.66 3.19
CA ASP A 169 12.15 21.01 2.68
C ASP A 169 11.63 21.02 1.24
N GLY A 170 10.82 22.01 0.88
CA GLY A 170 10.38 22.25 -0.48
C GLY A 170 9.50 21.14 -1.06
N TYR A 171 8.64 20.52 -0.27
CA TYR A 171 7.75 19.44 -0.73
C TYR A 171 6.80 19.93 -1.83
N ILE A 172 6.12 21.06 -1.61
CA ILE A 172 5.14 21.60 -2.56
C ILE A 172 5.80 21.98 -3.87
N GLU A 173 6.95 22.64 -3.83
CA GLU A 173 7.72 23.03 -5.01
C GLU A 173 8.10 21.80 -5.86
N ARG A 174 8.59 20.75 -5.21
CA ARG A 174 8.94 19.50 -5.91
C ARG A 174 7.73 18.83 -6.51
N GLN A 175 6.58 18.81 -5.81
CA GLN A 175 5.35 18.22 -6.34
C GLN A 175 4.84 18.99 -7.55
N LEU A 176 4.78 20.31 -7.49
CA LEU A 176 4.37 21.15 -8.62
C LEU A 176 5.27 20.95 -9.83
N LYS A 177 6.60 20.90 -9.63
CA LYS A 177 7.55 20.62 -10.70
C LYS A 177 7.34 19.21 -11.32
N ARG A 178 7.15 18.20 -10.48
CA ARG A 178 6.92 16.81 -10.92
C ARG A 178 5.62 16.68 -11.69
N TRP A 179 4.52 17.24 -11.17
CA TRP A 179 3.21 17.17 -11.82
C TRP A 179 3.20 17.92 -13.15
N ARG A 180 3.89 19.07 -13.24
CA ARG A 180 4.09 19.80 -14.49
C ARG A 180 4.77 18.91 -15.54
N ALA A 181 5.89 18.31 -15.19
CA ALA A 181 6.63 17.43 -16.10
C ALA A 181 5.80 16.21 -16.54
N GLN A 182 5.05 15.59 -15.63
CA GLN A 182 4.16 14.47 -15.98
C GLN A 182 3.04 14.91 -16.91
N PHE A 183 2.42 16.06 -16.66
CA PHE A 183 1.38 16.60 -17.54
C PHE A 183 1.92 16.84 -18.94
N GLU A 184 3.08 17.50 -19.08
CA GLU A 184 3.71 17.78 -20.37
C GLU A 184 4.07 16.50 -21.17
N GLN A 185 4.46 15.42 -20.46
CA GLN A 185 4.76 14.13 -21.08
C GLN A 185 3.54 13.30 -21.46
N SER A 186 2.42 13.46 -20.76
CA SER A 186 1.21 12.66 -20.94
C SER A 186 0.10 13.35 -21.72
N THR A 187 0.18 14.67 -21.92
CA THR A 187 -0.87 15.41 -22.61
C THR A 187 -0.91 15.08 -24.10
N THR A 188 -2.10 14.79 -24.60
CA THR A 188 -2.37 14.51 -26.02
C THR A 188 -3.10 15.65 -26.72
N ARG A 189 -3.43 16.71 -26.01
CA ARG A 189 -4.12 17.91 -26.51
C ARG A 189 -3.71 19.15 -25.73
N GLU A 190 -3.86 20.31 -26.31
CA GLU A 190 -3.63 21.58 -25.60
C GLU A 190 -4.67 21.80 -24.50
N VAL A 191 -4.19 22.08 -23.28
CA VAL A 191 -5.01 22.42 -22.12
C VAL A 191 -4.35 23.61 -21.39
N PRO A 192 -4.40 24.84 -21.96
CA PRO A 192 -3.69 26.02 -21.44
C PRO A 192 -4.02 26.30 -19.98
N ARG A 193 -5.28 26.05 -19.58
CA ARG A 193 -5.77 26.29 -18.24
C ARG A 193 -4.99 25.57 -17.14
N VAL A 194 -4.47 24.37 -17.43
CA VAL A 194 -3.64 23.62 -16.48
C VAL A 194 -2.33 24.34 -16.21
N LEU A 195 -1.71 24.93 -17.24
CA LEU A 195 -0.47 25.70 -17.12
C LEU A 195 -0.68 27.01 -16.35
N GLU A 196 -1.76 27.74 -16.64
CA GLU A 196 -2.14 28.96 -15.92
C GLU A 196 -2.35 28.68 -14.41
N VAL A 197 -3.06 27.58 -14.08
CA VAL A 197 -3.26 27.15 -12.68
C VAL A 197 -1.92 26.80 -12.04
N HIS A 198 -1.06 26.06 -12.72
CA HIS A 198 0.27 25.73 -12.22
C HIS A 198 1.09 26.98 -11.89
N GLU A 199 1.16 27.97 -12.79
CA GLU A 199 1.87 29.23 -12.58
C GLU A 199 1.29 30.00 -11.37
N THR A 200 -0.03 30.01 -11.24
CA THR A 200 -0.71 30.63 -10.08
C THR A 200 -0.32 29.95 -8.76
N LEU A 201 -0.27 28.61 -8.76
CA LEU A 201 0.11 27.83 -7.57
C LEU A 201 1.58 28.07 -7.20
N VAL A 202 2.50 28.07 -8.18
CA VAL A 202 3.92 28.35 -7.95
C VAL A 202 4.12 29.74 -7.34
N ALA A 203 3.40 30.76 -7.85
CA ALA A 203 3.49 32.11 -7.34
C ALA A 203 2.89 32.30 -5.93
N ARG A 204 2.13 31.32 -5.43
CA ARG A 204 1.41 31.42 -4.15
C ARG A 204 1.76 30.30 -3.17
N ILE A 205 2.91 29.64 -3.32
CA ILE A 205 3.37 28.62 -2.39
C ILE A 205 3.48 29.25 -0.99
N PRO A 206 2.76 28.74 0.02
CA PRO A 206 2.87 29.25 1.38
C PRO A 206 4.21 28.82 2.01
N PRO A 207 4.72 29.56 3.00
CA PRO A 207 5.87 29.10 3.76
C PRO A 207 5.56 27.79 4.46
N GLN A 208 6.50 26.84 4.42
CA GLN A 208 6.36 25.55 5.08
C GLN A 208 6.24 25.74 6.60
N GLN A 209 5.19 25.17 7.22
CA GLN A 209 4.91 25.30 8.65
C GLN A 209 5.54 24.18 9.48
N GLY A 210 5.83 23.03 8.86
CA GLY A 210 6.35 21.87 9.57
C GLY A 210 6.62 20.69 8.64
N VAL A 211 6.90 19.54 9.25
CA VAL A 211 7.14 18.27 8.58
C VAL A 211 6.20 17.23 9.17
N GLY A 212 5.52 16.49 8.32
CA GLY A 212 4.62 15.41 8.70
C GLY A 212 4.61 14.30 7.66
N ILE A 213 3.95 13.21 7.98
CA ILE A 213 3.76 12.10 7.05
C ILE A 213 2.60 12.45 6.11
N VAL A 214 2.87 12.50 4.82
CA VAL A 214 1.84 12.65 3.78
C VAL A 214 1.63 11.30 3.12
N HIS A 215 0.44 10.72 3.28
CA HIS A 215 0.08 9.43 2.67
C HIS A 215 0.13 9.50 1.13
N GLY A 216 -0.35 10.59 0.56
CA GLY A 216 -0.32 10.81 -0.89
C GLY A 216 -1.58 10.33 -1.63
N ASP A 217 -2.28 9.32 -1.11
CA ASP A 217 -3.56 8.81 -1.64
C ASP A 217 -4.52 8.44 -0.49
N TYR A 218 -4.68 9.32 0.50
CA TYR A 218 -5.54 9.10 1.66
C TYR A 218 -7.02 9.23 1.28
N ARG A 219 -7.67 8.09 1.16
CA ARG A 219 -9.07 7.99 0.76
C ARG A 219 -9.74 6.75 1.37
N ILE A 220 -11.07 6.71 1.38
CA ILE A 220 -11.83 5.69 2.11
C ILE A 220 -11.56 4.26 1.61
N ASP A 221 -11.31 4.08 0.33
CA ASP A 221 -11.03 2.76 -0.25
C ASP A 221 -9.59 2.26 -0.01
N ASN A 222 -8.70 3.14 0.50
CA ASN A 222 -7.40 2.79 1.07
C ASN A 222 -7.46 2.60 2.59
N THR A 223 -8.66 2.36 3.15
CA THR A 223 -8.86 2.06 4.57
C THR A 223 -9.74 0.83 4.75
N ILE A 224 -9.53 0.14 5.88
CA ILE A 224 -10.44 -0.90 6.35
C ILE A 224 -11.26 -0.30 7.49
N MET A 225 -12.58 -0.35 7.36
CA MET A 225 -13.52 0.16 8.35
C MET A 225 -14.07 -0.97 9.19
N THR A 226 -14.22 -0.74 10.49
CA THR A 226 -14.98 -1.63 11.39
C THR A 226 -16.48 -1.55 11.09
N GLY A 227 -17.26 -2.47 11.63
CA GLY A 227 -18.72 -2.49 11.45
C GLY A 227 -19.45 -1.28 12.06
N ASP A 228 -18.84 -0.59 13.02
CA ASP A 228 -19.34 0.63 13.67
C ASP A 228 -18.80 1.93 13.02
N GLY A 229 -17.98 1.82 11.97
CA GLY A 229 -17.54 2.95 11.15
C GLY A 229 -16.23 3.61 11.58
N GLU A 230 -15.42 2.95 12.39
CA GLU A 230 -14.05 3.39 12.70
C GLU A 230 -13.05 2.85 11.68
N ILE A 231 -11.93 3.51 11.51
CA ILE A 231 -10.81 2.95 10.75
C ILE A 231 -10.12 1.88 11.58
N ALA A 232 -10.11 0.65 11.08
CA ALA A 232 -9.35 -0.47 11.63
C ALA A 232 -7.90 -0.48 11.09
N ALA A 233 -7.69 -0.05 9.84
CA ALA A 233 -6.37 0.07 9.25
C ALA A 233 -6.33 1.05 8.09
N VAL A 234 -5.22 1.77 7.94
CA VAL A 234 -4.84 2.56 6.75
C VAL A 234 -3.88 1.72 5.91
N LEU A 235 -4.15 1.65 4.62
CA LEU A 235 -3.45 0.82 3.64
C LEU A 235 -2.82 1.68 2.52
N ASP A 236 -1.97 1.06 1.69
CA ASP A 236 -1.45 1.62 0.43
C ASP A 236 -0.53 2.84 0.61
N TRP A 237 0.54 2.64 1.42
CA TRP A 237 1.53 3.64 1.84
C TRP A 237 2.61 3.97 0.80
#